data_baecc59ee2ab7658d3a4f2677d1d2bba
#
_entry.id   baecc59ee2ab7658d3a4f2677d1d2bba
#
_cell.length_a   1.000
_cell.length_b   1.000
_cell.length_c   1.000
_cell.angle_alpha   90.00
_cell.angle_beta   90.00
_cell.angle_gamma   90.00
#
_symmetry.space_group_name_H-M   'P 1'
#
loop_
_entity.id
_entity.type
_entity.pdbx_description
1 polymer ?
#
loop_
_entity_poly.entity_id
_entity_poly.type
_entity_poly.pdbx_seq_one_letter_code
_entity_poly.pdbx_strand_id
1 'polypeptide(L)'
;MTGKAPAGRRAAANAPGAHSRLGRVLLVRHADAGERTEWTGPDRDRPLSARGRAQSELLAALLARNPVERLVSSGYVRCIETFVPLGARLGLLTETAGWLEEGADPEKALTALLGGGSVAACSHGDVVSGILFELAERGIALGSSPRMQKGSTWVLDVQEGRVAAARYVPPPD
;
A
#
# COMPACT_ATOMS: atom_id res chain seq x y z
N MET A 1 -59.33 -42.39 7.96
CA MET A 1 -58.76 -41.93 6.69
C MET A 1 -57.81 -40.77 6.97
N THR A 2 -56.53 -41.06 6.94
CA THR A 2 -55.46 -40.17 7.38
C THR A 2 -54.82 -39.46 6.16
N GLY A 3 -55.09 -38.19 6.05
CA GLY A 3 -54.51 -37.34 5.01
C GLY A 3 -53.13 -36.84 5.42
N LYS A 4 -52.09 -37.26 4.73
CA LYS A 4 -50.69 -36.87 4.90
C LYS A 4 -50.42 -35.55 4.13
N ALA A 5 -50.06 -34.50 4.85
CA ALA A 5 -49.62 -33.23 4.27
C ALA A 5 -48.26 -33.35 3.59
N PRO A 6 -48.00 -32.67 2.45
CA PRO A 6 -46.69 -32.72 1.82
C PRO A 6 -45.69 -31.78 2.49
N ALA A 7 -44.45 -32.27 2.64
CA ALA A 7 -43.32 -31.57 3.21
C ALA A 7 -42.93 -30.35 2.36
N GLY A 8 -42.91 -29.19 2.99
CA GLY A 8 -42.42 -27.95 2.40
C GLY A 8 -40.91 -28.03 2.07
N ARG A 9 -40.59 -27.79 0.81
CA ARG A 9 -39.21 -27.55 0.36
C ARG A 9 -38.67 -26.27 1.02
N ARG A 10 -37.72 -26.42 1.90
CA ARG A 10 -36.90 -25.28 2.34
C ARG A 10 -36.13 -24.74 1.13
N ALA A 11 -36.41 -23.50 0.75
CA ALA A 11 -35.60 -22.75 -0.16
C ALA A 11 -34.20 -22.60 0.47
N ALA A 12 -33.16 -23.08 -0.23
CA ALA A 12 -31.77 -22.81 0.12
C ALA A 12 -31.56 -21.30 -0.01
N ALA A 13 -31.27 -20.65 1.11
CA ALA A 13 -30.85 -19.25 1.12
C ALA A 13 -29.57 -19.15 0.27
N ASN A 14 -29.66 -18.43 -0.84
CA ASN A 14 -28.52 -18.01 -1.62
C ASN A 14 -27.56 -17.24 -0.70
N ALA A 15 -26.43 -17.83 -0.39
CA ALA A 15 -25.32 -17.09 0.21
C ALA A 15 -24.98 -15.93 -0.74
N PRO A 16 -24.80 -14.69 -0.22
CA PRO A 16 -24.40 -13.57 -1.07
C PRO A 16 -23.08 -13.96 -1.74
N GLY A 17 -23.07 -13.93 -3.08
CA GLY A 17 -21.93 -14.29 -3.90
C GLY A 17 -20.68 -13.58 -3.40
N ALA A 18 -19.59 -14.33 -3.28
CA ALA A 18 -18.25 -13.78 -3.05
C ALA A 18 -17.96 -12.82 -4.22
N HIS A 19 -18.24 -11.54 -4.02
CA HIS A 19 -17.81 -10.50 -4.95
C HIS A 19 -16.29 -10.58 -4.95
N SER A 20 -15.72 -10.92 -6.09
CA SER A 20 -14.29 -10.87 -6.34
C SER A 20 -13.78 -9.50 -5.86
N ARG A 21 -13.13 -9.46 -4.69
CA ARG A 21 -12.62 -8.21 -4.13
C ARG A 21 -11.42 -7.80 -4.94
N LEU A 22 -11.65 -6.90 -5.89
CA LEU A 22 -10.61 -6.19 -6.57
C LEU A 22 -10.10 -5.10 -5.63
N GLY A 23 -8.82 -5.10 -5.35
CA GLY A 23 -8.16 -4.09 -4.54
C GLY A 23 -6.93 -3.56 -5.25
N ARG A 24 -6.38 -2.46 -4.74
CA ARG A 24 -5.14 -1.88 -5.24
C ARG A 24 -4.27 -1.45 -4.08
N VAL A 25 -3.01 -1.85 -4.11
CA VAL A 25 -2.00 -1.35 -3.19
C VAL A 25 -1.11 -0.35 -3.94
N LEU A 26 -1.01 0.86 -3.43
CA LEU A 26 -0.05 1.87 -3.87
C LEU A 26 1.12 1.85 -2.87
N LEU A 27 2.15 1.08 -3.16
CA LEU A 27 3.32 0.93 -2.29
C LEU A 27 4.34 2.02 -2.64
N VAL A 28 4.49 3.00 -1.76
CA VAL A 28 5.31 4.20 -1.95
C VAL A 28 6.58 4.10 -1.11
N ARG A 29 7.74 4.32 -1.73
CA ARG A 29 8.92 4.67 -0.96
C ARG A 29 8.82 6.16 -0.59
N HIS A 30 9.09 6.52 0.68
CA HIS A 30 9.04 7.91 1.12
C HIS A 30 9.77 8.87 0.17
N ALA A 31 9.30 10.11 0.08
CA ALA A 31 9.89 11.16 -0.72
C ALA A 31 11.30 11.54 -0.22
N ASP A 32 11.98 12.43 -0.91
CA ASP A 32 13.35 12.80 -0.55
C ASP A 32 13.46 13.41 0.85
N ALA A 33 14.36 12.89 1.66
CA ALA A 33 14.62 13.33 3.04
C ALA A 33 16.08 13.78 3.26
N GLY A 34 16.75 14.20 2.19
CA GLY A 34 18.18 14.55 2.24
C GLY A 34 19.08 13.36 2.57
N GLU A 35 20.32 13.67 2.92
CA GLU A 35 21.31 12.67 3.28
C GLU A 35 21.27 12.39 4.80
N ARG A 36 21.33 11.09 5.15
CA ARG A 36 21.29 10.66 6.56
C ARG A 36 22.45 11.22 7.37
N THR A 37 23.61 11.37 6.75
CA THR A 37 24.83 11.87 7.38
C THR A 37 24.79 13.37 7.72
N GLU A 38 23.87 14.12 7.13
CA GLU A 38 23.67 15.53 7.40
C GLU A 38 22.64 15.79 8.52
N TRP A 39 21.97 14.74 8.98
CA TRP A 39 20.98 14.82 10.05
C TRP A 39 21.60 14.47 11.40
N THR A 40 21.43 15.35 12.39
CA THR A 40 22.04 15.20 13.73
C THR A 40 21.13 14.59 14.79
N GLY A 41 19.84 14.48 14.51
CA GLY A 41 18.85 13.87 15.42
C GLY A 41 18.68 12.36 15.18
N PRO A 42 17.75 11.74 15.93
CA PRO A 42 17.32 10.35 15.65
C PRO A 42 16.82 10.25 14.21
N ASP A 43 17.24 9.23 13.47
CA ASP A 43 16.86 9.07 12.06
C ASP A 43 15.34 8.93 11.86
N ARG A 44 14.64 8.43 12.87
CA ARG A 44 13.19 8.36 12.90
C ARG A 44 12.52 9.73 12.74
N ASP A 45 13.15 10.77 13.27
CA ASP A 45 12.62 12.14 13.31
C ASP A 45 13.06 12.97 12.10
N ARG A 46 13.89 12.42 11.21
CA ARG A 46 14.39 13.13 10.02
C ARG A 46 13.23 13.43 9.06
N PRO A 47 12.97 14.74 8.79
CA PRO A 47 11.87 15.17 7.95
C PRO A 47 12.19 15.06 6.46
N LEU A 48 11.21 15.34 5.61
CA LEU A 48 11.46 15.56 4.19
C LEU A 48 12.32 16.79 3.95
N SER A 49 13.16 16.71 2.93
CA SER A 49 13.84 17.88 2.37
C SER A 49 12.84 18.84 1.69
N ALA A 50 13.30 20.04 1.30
CA ALA A 50 12.49 20.94 0.50
C ALA A 50 12.02 20.27 -0.82
N ARG A 51 12.93 19.52 -1.46
CA ARG A 51 12.62 18.71 -2.65
C ARG A 51 11.58 17.64 -2.34
N GLY A 52 11.72 16.93 -1.22
CA GLY A 52 10.78 15.88 -0.81
C GLY A 52 9.38 16.41 -0.53
N ARG A 53 9.26 17.61 0.05
CA ARG A 53 7.95 18.27 0.24
C ARG A 53 7.30 18.62 -1.09
N ALA A 54 8.03 19.17 -2.04
CA ALA A 54 7.50 19.41 -3.39
C ALA A 54 7.08 18.09 -4.07
N GLN A 55 7.90 17.06 -3.94
CA GLN A 55 7.62 15.71 -4.47
C GLN A 55 6.35 15.10 -3.84
N SER A 56 6.11 15.29 -2.53
CA SER A 56 4.93 14.77 -1.86
C SER A 56 3.63 15.41 -2.37
N GLU A 57 3.65 16.69 -2.73
CA GLU A 57 2.50 17.37 -3.35
C GLU A 57 2.16 16.79 -4.73
N LEU A 58 3.18 16.54 -5.56
CA LEU A 58 3.00 15.92 -6.87
C LEU A 58 2.52 14.46 -6.74
N LEU A 59 3.09 13.71 -5.79
CA LEU A 59 2.65 12.37 -5.45
C LEU A 59 1.16 12.35 -5.06
N ALA A 60 0.73 13.27 -4.21
CA ALA A 60 -0.65 13.36 -3.79
C ALA A 60 -1.60 13.57 -4.97
N ALA A 61 -1.24 14.43 -5.93
CA ALA A 61 -2.03 14.64 -7.14
C ALA A 61 -2.11 13.38 -8.03
N LEU A 62 -1.03 12.60 -8.10
CA LEU A 62 -0.95 11.36 -8.88
C LEU A 62 -1.75 10.23 -8.21
N LEU A 63 -1.53 10.02 -6.90
CA LEU A 63 -2.11 8.90 -6.16
C LEU A 63 -3.61 9.08 -5.93
N ALA A 64 -4.09 10.30 -5.76
CA ALA A 64 -5.52 10.61 -5.60
C ALA A 64 -6.40 10.24 -6.82
N ARG A 65 -5.78 9.90 -7.95
CA ARG A 65 -6.51 9.38 -9.14
C ARG A 65 -6.88 7.90 -9.00
N ASN A 66 -6.40 7.23 -7.96
CA ASN A 66 -6.70 5.83 -7.68
C ASN A 66 -7.78 5.72 -6.60
N PRO A 67 -8.53 4.63 -6.56
CA PRO A 67 -9.44 4.36 -5.47
C PRO A 67 -8.61 4.04 -4.21
N VAL A 68 -8.43 5.02 -3.33
CA VAL A 68 -7.71 4.85 -2.05
C VAL A 68 -8.72 4.96 -0.92
N GLU A 69 -8.85 3.92 -0.12
CA GLU A 69 -9.76 3.83 1.01
C GLU A 69 -9.04 4.04 2.35
N ARG A 70 -7.73 3.76 2.40
CA ARG A 70 -6.90 3.87 3.59
C ARG A 70 -5.50 4.37 3.25
N LEU A 71 -4.94 5.16 4.19
CA LEU A 71 -3.54 5.58 4.17
C LEU A 71 -2.82 4.94 5.35
N VAL A 72 -1.76 4.20 5.08
CA VAL A 72 -0.93 3.56 6.12
C VAL A 72 0.53 3.94 5.90
N SER A 73 1.24 4.27 6.95
CA SER A 73 2.62 4.74 6.86
C SER A 73 3.51 4.11 7.94
N SER A 74 4.79 3.96 7.64
CA SER A 74 5.80 3.87 8.67
C SER A 74 5.68 5.05 9.63
N GLY A 75 5.98 4.84 10.92
CA GLY A 75 5.98 5.88 11.94
C GLY A 75 7.14 6.88 11.85
N TYR A 76 8.00 6.78 10.85
CA TYR A 76 9.09 7.74 10.58
C TYR A 76 8.54 9.03 9.99
N VAL A 77 9.03 10.18 10.46
CA VAL A 77 8.52 11.50 10.06
C VAL A 77 8.49 11.67 8.54
N ARG A 78 9.55 11.28 7.82
CA ARG A 78 9.62 11.37 6.36
C ARG A 78 8.53 10.58 5.62
N CYS A 79 8.09 9.45 6.20
CA CYS A 79 7.01 8.65 5.62
C CYS A 79 5.65 9.30 5.88
N ILE A 80 5.41 9.78 7.10
CA ILE A 80 4.19 10.50 7.48
C ILE A 80 4.06 11.76 6.62
N GLU A 81 5.10 12.58 6.53
CA GLU A 81 5.12 13.82 5.73
C GLU A 81 4.89 13.55 4.24
N THR A 82 5.34 12.40 3.71
CA THR A 82 5.06 12.01 2.32
C THR A 82 3.55 11.91 2.05
N PHE A 83 2.75 11.53 3.04
CA PHE A 83 1.31 11.34 2.87
C PHE A 83 0.44 12.48 3.40
N VAL A 84 1.01 13.50 4.05
CA VAL A 84 0.23 14.67 4.51
C VAL A 84 -0.60 15.30 3.39
N PRO A 85 -0.04 15.64 2.20
CA PRO A 85 -0.84 16.22 1.13
C PRO A 85 -1.90 15.27 0.57
N LEU A 86 -1.61 13.97 0.50
CA LEU A 86 -2.56 12.96 0.02
C LEU A 86 -3.74 12.81 0.99
N GLY A 87 -3.46 12.74 2.29
CA GLY A 87 -4.49 12.69 3.33
C GLY A 87 -5.42 13.89 3.28
N ALA A 88 -4.85 15.10 3.12
CA ALA A 88 -5.62 16.33 2.98
C ALA A 88 -6.54 16.30 1.73
N ARG A 89 -6.03 15.80 0.58
CA ARG A 89 -6.83 15.72 -0.66
C ARG A 89 -7.99 14.73 -0.58
N LEU A 90 -7.77 13.61 0.11
CA LEU A 90 -8.75 12.52 0.18
C LEU A 90 -9.68 12.62 1.41
N GLY A 91 -9.37 13.49 2.36
CA GLY A 91 -10.06 13.55 3.65
C GLY A 91 -9.80 12.31 4.51
N LEU A 92 -8.63 11.67 4.36
CA LEU A 92 -8.25 10.46 5.08
C LEU A 92 -7.14 10.75 6.09
N LEU A 93 -7.23 10.13 7.25
CA LEU A 93 -6.16 10.11 8.24
C LEU A 93 -5.12 9.04 7.87
N THR A 94 -3.85 9.36 8.06
CA THR A 94 -2.77 8.38 7.89
C THR A 94 -2.59 7.59 9.18
N GLU A 95 -2.82 6.28 9.11
CA GLU A 95 -2.52 5.34 10.18
C GLU A 95 -1.02 5.00 10.18
N THR A 96 -0.40 4.87 11.34
CA THR A 96 0.98 4.37 11.44
C THR A 96 1.03 2.89 11.75
N ALA A 97 1.98 2.18 11.13
CA ALA A 97 2.13 0.74 11.31
C ALA A 97 3.61 0.33 11.39
N GLY A 98 3.96 -0.37 12.46
CA GLY A 98 5.34 -0.84 12.70
C GLY A 98 5.84 -1.83 11.64
N TRP A 99 4.95 -2.55 10.98
CA TRP A 99 5.30 -3.46 9.88
C TRP A 99 5.68 -2.76 8.57
N LEU A 100 5.67 -1.41 8.52
CA LEU A 100 6.21 -0.59 7.43
C LEU A 100 7.51 0.15 7.82
N GLU A 101 8.00 -0.01 9.04
CA GLU A 101 9.22 0.67 9.50
C GLU A 101 10.49 0.03 8.90
N GLU A 102 11.59 0.79 8.86
CA GLU A 102 12.90 0.25 8.46
C GLU A 102 13.23 -1.03 9.23
N GLY A 103 13.69 -2.07 8.53
CA GLY A 103 14.00 -3.37 9.12
C GLY A 103 12.78 -4.27 9.36
N ALA A 104 11.56 -3.83 9.02
CA ALA A 104 10.38 -4.67 9.16
C ALA A 104 10.42 -5.88 8.20
N ASP A 105 9.77 -6.96 8.62
CA ASP A 105 9.63 -8.18 7.86
C ASP A 105 8.75 -7.96 6.60
N PRO A 106 9.32 -8.11 5.39
CA PRO A 106 8.58 -7.83 4.15
C PRO A 106 7.39 -8.76 3.91
N GLU A 107 7.46 -10.01 4.34
CA GLU A 107 6.36 -10.97 4.17
C GLU A 107 5.17 -10.59 5.04
N LYS A 108 5.42 -10.16 6.28
CA LYS A 108 4.37 -9.65 7.17
C LYS A 108 3.78 -8.36 6.64
N ALA A 109 4.62 -7.45 6.12
CA ALA A 109 4.17 -6.22 5.50
C ALA A 109 3.26 -6.50 4.30
N LEU A 110 3.68 -7.37 3.39
CA LEU A 110 2.87 -7.78 2.23
C LEU A 110 1.54 -8.41 2.65
N THR A 111 1.56 -9.31 3.62
CA THR A 111 0.35 -9.97 4.15
C THR A 111 -0.65 -8.94 4.71
N ALA A 112 -0.16 -7.97 5.49
CA ALA A 112 -0.98 -6.90 6.06
C ALA A 112 -1.57 -5.98 4.97
N LEU A 113 -0.81 -5.68 3.92
CA LEU A 113 -1.27 -4.88 2.78
C LEU A 113 -2.37 -5.58 1.98
N LEU A 114 -2.32 -6.89 1.86
CA LEU A 114 -3.30 -7.69 1.12
C LEU A 114 -4.59 -7.95 1.91
N GLY A 115 -4.62 -7.60 3.18
CA GLY A 115 -5.74 -7.89 4.10
C GLY A 115 -7.03 -7.12 3.86
N GLY A 116 -7.09 -6.16 2.93
CA GLY A 116 -8.35 -5.48 2.64
C GLY A 116 -8.30 -4.21 1.85
N GLY A 117 -9.16 -4.12 0.83
CA GLY A 117 -9.49 -2.90 0.10
C GLY A 117 -8.35 -2.29 -0.71
N SER A 118 -8.53 -1.04 -1.07
CA SER A 118 -7.53 -0.25 -1.77
C SER A 118 -6.77 0.64 -0.78
N VAL A 119 -5.45 0.47 -0.69
CA VAL A 119 -4.59 1.12 0.30
C VAL A 119 -3.40 1.81 -0.36
N ALA A 120 -3.08 3.02 0.11
CA ALA A 120 -1.76 3.60 -0.14
C ALA A 120 -0.89 3.41 1.11
N ALA A 121 0.31 2.86 0.91
CA ALA A 121 1.25 2.53 1.98
C ALA A 121 2.60 3.21 1.74
N CYS A 122 3.11 3.93 2.73
CA CYS A 122 4.42 4.57 2.66
C CYS A 122 5.44 3.86 3.55
N SER A 123 6.57 3.48 2.97
CA SER A 123 7.62 2.75 3.65
C SER A 123 9.03 3.15 3.16
N HIS A 124 10.01 2.35 3.47
CA HIS A 124 11.44 2.54 3.23
C HIS A 124 11.95 1.64 2.10
N GLY A 125 13.16 1.92 1.62
CA GLY A 125 13.74 1.20 0.48
C GLY A 125 13.95 -0.30 0.74
N ASP A 126 14.34 -0.67 1.94
CA ASP A 126 14.56 -2.05 2.37
C ASP A 126 13.25 -2.86 2.40
N VAL A 127 12.20 -2.32 3.01
CA VAL A 127 10.88 -2.99 3.07
C VAL A 127 10.27 -3.09 1.68
N VAL A 128 10.32 -2.00 0.88
CA VAL A 128 9.81 -2.03 -0.49
C VAL A 128 10.56 -3.08 -1.32
N SER A 129 11.91 -3.11 -1.26
CA SER A 129 12.68 -4.10 -2.00
C SER A 129 12.41 -5.53 -1.56
N GLY A 130 12.25 -5.75 -0.26
CA GLY A 130 11.89 -7.06 0.28
C GLY A 130 10.51 -7.53 -0.20
N ILE A 131 9.50 -6.66 -0.19
CA ILE A 131 8.17 -6.97 -0.75
C ILE A 131 8.27 -7.32 -2.24
N LEU A 132 9.06 -6.56 -3.02
CA LEU A 132 9.24 -6.84 -4.44
C LEU A 132 9.94 -8.18 -4.66
N PHE A 133 10.92 -8.54 -3.82
CA PHE A 133 11.56 -9.84 -3.85
C PHE A 133 10.53 -10.97 -3.61
N GLU A 134 9.71 -10.85 -2.57
CA GLU A 134 8.63 -11.80 -2.28
C GLU A 134 7.64 -11.96 -3.45
N LEU A 135 7.32 -10.87 -4.12
CA LEU A 135 6.43 -10.90 -5.29
C LEU A 135 7.09 -11.60 -6.48
N ALA A 136 8.39 -11.37 -6.71
CA ALA A 136 9.15 -12.05 -7.75
C ALA A 136 9.23 -13.56 -7.52
N GLU A 137 9.50 -14.01 -6.28
CA GLU A 137 9.48 -15.42 -5.89
C GLU A 137 8.11 -16.08 -6.11
N ARG A 138 7.04 -15.31 -6.03
CA ARG A 138 5.66 -15.74 -6.33
C ARG A 138 5.31 -15.65 -7.82
N GLY A 139 6.29 -15.34 -8.69
CA GLY A 139 6.13 -15.30 -10.14
C GLY A 139 5.53 -14.01 -10.70
N ILE A 140 5.44 -12.94 -9.90
CA ILE A 140 4.97 -11.65 -10.40
C ILE A 140 6.07 -10.97 -11.21
N ALA A 141 5.75 -10.59 -12.45
CA ALA A 141 6.68 -9.89 -13.34
C ALA A 141 6.91 -8.46 -12.87
N LEU A 142 8.15 -8.12 -12.48
CA LEU A 142 8.57 -6.79 -11.99
C LEU A 142 9.46 -6.03 -12.98
N GLY A 143 9.71 -6.59 -14.17
CA GLY A 143 10.71 -6.10 -15.11
C GLY A 143 12.12 -6.58 -14.77
N SER A 144 13.11 -6.18 -15.57
CA SER A 144 14.48 -6.69 -15.47
C SER A 144 15.27 -6.17 -14.26
N SER A 145 14.86 -5.05 -13.68
CA SER A 145 15.48 -4.46 -12.48
C SER A 145 14.42 -3.67 -11.70
N PRO A 146 13.91 -4.23 -10.59
CA PRO A 146 12.96 -3.51 -9.76
C PRO A 146 13.56 -2.19 -9.26
N ARG A 147 12.88 -1.10 -9.55
CA ARG A 147 13.29 0.26 -9.15
C ARG A 147 12.55 0.65 -7.87
N MET A 148 13.22 1.43 -7.02
CA MET A 148 12.64 1.92 -5.77
C MET A 148 13.22 3.30 -5.40
N GLN A 149 13.19 4.23 -6.32
CA GLN A 149 13.65 5.60 -6.09
C GLN A 149 12.80 6.26 -4.99
N LYS A 150 13.38 7.20 -4.22
CA LYS A 150 12.63 8.01 -3.24
C LYS A 150 11.46 8.70 -3.96
N GLY A 151 10.26 8.58 -3.42
CA GLY A 151 9.03 9.11 -4.03
C GLY A 151 8.45 8.27 -5.16
N SER A 152 9.02 7.11 -5.49
CA SER A 152 8.41 6.20 -6.47
C SER A 152 7.29 5.36 -5.86
N THR A 153 6.44 4.83 -6.72
CA THR A 153 5.29 4.00 -6.33
C THR A 153 5.28 2.70 -7.13
N TRP A 154 5.05 1.59 -6.45
CA TRP A 154 4.62 0.35 -7.07
C TRP A 154 3.11 0.23 -6.95
N VAL A 155 2.43 0.11 -8.06
CA VAL A 155 0.99 -0.16 -8.11
C VAL A 155 0.80 -1.66 -8.22
N LEU A 156 0.20 -2.25 -7.19
CA LEU A 156 -0.09 -3.68 -7.13
C LEU A 156 -1.60 -3.87 -7.32
N ASP A 157 -2.00 -4.51 -8.38
CA ASP A 157 -3.38 -4.89 -8.60
C ASP A 157 -3.65 -6.22 -7.86
N VAL A 158 -4.64 -6.22 -6.97
CA VAL A 158 -4.94 -7.32 -6.07
C VAL A 158 -6.25 -7.98 -6.46
N GLN A 159 -6.26 -9.29 -6.57
CA GLN A 159 -7.43 -10.13 -6.84
C GLN A 159 -7.47 -11.26 -5.82
N GLU A 160 -8.58 -11.42 -5.13
CA GLU A 160 -8.79 -12.49 -4.15
C GLU A 160 -7.68 -12.59 -3.09
N GLY A 161 -7.16 -11.43 -2.63
CA GLY A 161 -6.10 -11.36 -1.63
C GLY A 161 -4.70 -11.71 -2.15
N ARG A 162 -4.50 -11.74 -3.47
CA ARG A 162 -3.21 -11.99 -4.10
C ARG A 162 -2.87 -10.89 -5.09
N VAL A 163 -1.60 -10.57 -5.24
CA VAL A 163 -1.14 -9.67 -6.29
C VAL A 163 -1.25 -10.38 -7.63
N ALA A 164 -2.01 -9.80 -8.55
CA ALA A 164 -2.16 -10.30 -9.92
C ALA A 164 -1.20 -9.63 -10.90
N ALA A 165 -0.87 -8.36 -10.65
CA ALA A 165 0.08 -7.58 -11.46
C ALA A 165 0.75 -6.49 -10.62
N ALA A 166 1.95 -6.12 -11.02
CA ALA A 166 2.71 -5.04 -10.41
C ALA A 166 3.27 -4.10 -11.48
N ARG A 167 3.19 -2.79 -11.23
CA ARG A 167 3.68 -1.76 -12.16
C ARG A 167 4.42 -0.68 -11.41
N TYR A 168 5.61 -0.35 -11.89
CA TYR A 168 6.41 0.76 -11.38
C TYR A 168 5.94 2.11 -11.93
N VAL A 169 5.86 3.09 -11.05
CA VAL A 169 5.63 4.50 -11.38
C VAL A 169 6.81 5.29 -10.82
N PRO A 170 7.60 5.97 -11.67
CA PRO A 170 8.74 6.75 -11.21
C PRO A 170 8.29 7.89 -10.31
N PRO A 171 9.22 8.45 -9.50
CA PRO A 171 8.91 9.63 -8.71
C PRO A 171 8.50 10.77 -9.65
N PRO A 172 7.51 11.58 -9.26
CA PRO A 172 7.21 12.80 -9.99
C PRO A 172 8.35 13.81 -9.82
N ASP A 173 8.67 14.50 -10.89
CA ASP A 173 9.72 15.54 -10.95
C ASP A 173 9.18 16.91 -10.49
#